data_e5eb5a462621cb45d68b119e5e4a1e81
#
_entry.id   e5eb5a462621cb45d68b119e5e4a1e81
#
_cell.length_a   1.000
_cell.length_b   1.000
_cell.length_c   1.000
_cell.angle_alpha   90.00
_cell.angle_beta   90.00
_cell.angle_gamma   90.00
#
_symmetry.space_group_name_H-M   'P 1'
#
loop_
_entity.id
_entity.type
_entity.pdbx_description
1 polymer ?
#
loop_
_entity_poly.entity_id
_entity_poly.type
_entity_poly.pdbx_seq_one_letter_code
_entity_poly.pdbx_strand_id
1 'polypeptide(L)'
;MILLPFLFCFVPKQHLDKKHLWIYASAFIAGLIIVLCYCLIHGFIKAFSGEGFRSEYLFYTRLANEYHATYLSLFASVAILLSYKIPLTENFKFNQKQSAIIKAAFILFFDVFVILLSSRIAFIAMSLVHLIILSELLLSRTKYAKSAFFIIFSALVVIATFNVKNYKQRYDNIGDRLNIETDGKLKKYSDSISQRTFIYTNIHELLLRSPFIGYGTGDTRDVLENFYNERDVSFGRYLNAHNQFLQTTVAIGVLGLACLVAVFVCFALRLWNKNDYVLLSGIAIIALFMMTESVLERQAGVHFCSFAFCWFYAITCKDNKKED
;
A
#
# COMPACT_ATOMS: atom_id res chain seq x y z
N MET A 1 -10.71 9.23 12.20
CA MET A 1 -11.08 8.20 11.21
C MET A 1 -12.53 8.32 10.72
N ILE A 2 -13.51 8.54 11.58
CA ILE A 2 -14.94 8.62 11.24
C ILE A 2 -15.30 9.91 10.50
N LEU A 3 -14.61 11.03 10.77
CA LEU A 3 -14.96 12.35 10.25
C LEU A 3 -14.96 12.42 8.72
N LEU A 4 -13.98 11.84 8.05
CA LEU A 4 -13.85 11.93 6.59
C LEU A 4 -14.94 11.11 5.86
N PRO A 5 -15.21 9.83 6.21
CA PRO A 5 -16.37 9.10 5.70
C PRO A 5 -17.70 9.76 6.05
N PHE A 6 -17.82 10.33 7.26
CA PHE A 6 -19.00 11.07 7.68
C PHE A 6 -19.23 12.30 6.80
N LEU A 7 -18.22 13.14 6.59
CA LEU A 7 -18.30 14.29 5.69
C LEU A 7 -18.64 13.88 4.26
N PHE A 8 -18.13 12.72 3.81
CA PHE A 8 -18.42 12.20 2.49
C PHE A 8 -19.92 11.92 2.27
N CYS A 9 -20.65 11.53 3.32
CA CYS A 9 -22.10 11.33 3.24
C CYS A 9 -22.87 12.62 2.92
N PHE A 10 -22.30 13.79 3.21
CA PHE A 10 -22.90 15.10 2.92
C PHE A 10 -22.47 15.71 1.58
N VAL A 11 -21.56 15.05 0.84
CA VAL A 11 -21.17 15.52 -0.49
C VAL A 11 -22.39 15.47 -1.41
N PRO A 12 -22.77 16.60 -2.05
CA PRO A 12 -23.90 16.62 -2.96
C PRO A 12 -23.75 15.59 -4.08
N LYS A 13 -24.84 14.89 -4.42
CA LYS A 13 -24.83 13.80 -5.42
C LYS A 13 -24.25 14.22 -6.78
N GLN A 14 -24.40 15.50 -7.15
CA GLN A 14 -23.81 16.06 -8.37
C GLN A 14 -22.27 16.02 -8.40
N HIS A 15 -21.61 16.08 -7.25
CA HIS A 15 -20.13 16.00 -7.13
C HIS A 15 -19.63 14.56 -7.00
N LEU A 16 -20.53 13.59 -6.95
CA LEU A 16 -20.21 12.16 -6.90
C LEU A 16 -20.44 11.48 -8.26
N ASP A 17 -20.63 12.23 -9.37
CA ASP A 17 -20.73 11.62 -10.70
C ASP A 17 -19.37 11.01 -11.13
N LYS A 18 -19.39 10.11 -12.11
CA LYS A 18 -18.19 9.41 -12.57
C LYS A 18 -17.06 10.37 -12.98
N LYS A 19 -17.40 11.50 -13.60
CA LYS A 19 -16.43 12.48 -14.05
C LYS A 19 -15.69 13.12 -12.86
N HIS A 20 -16.42 13.59 -11.84
CA HIS A 20 -15.83 14.18 -10.64
C HIS A 20 -15.02 13.15 -9.85
N LEU A 21 -15.49 11.90 -9.74
CA LEU A 21 -14.74 10.84 -9.07
C LEU A 21 -13.39 10.58 -9.74
N TRP A 22 -13.32 10.63 -11.08
CA TRP A 22 -12.06 10.51 -11.79
C TRP A 22 -11.18 11.76 -11.68
N ILE A 23 -11.77 12.96 -11.53
CA ILE A 23 -11.02 14.18 -11.21
C ILE A 23 -10.35 14.03 -9.84
N TYR A 24 -11.05 13.51 -8.83
CA TYR A 24 -10.45 13.26 -7.50
C TYR A 24 -9.34 12.23 -7.55
N ALA A 25 -9.51 11.14 -8.30
CA ALA A 25 -8.44 10.17 -8.51
C ALA A 25 -7.23 10.80 -9.24
N SER A 26 -7.48 11.68 -10.21
CA SER A 26 -6.42 12.41 -10.92
C SER A 26 -5.68 13.38 -10.00
N ALA A 27 -6.39 14.05 -9.09
CA ALA A 27 -5.78 14.92 -8.08
C ALA A 27 -4.89 14.12 -7.11
N PHE A 28 -5.34 12.91 -6.70
CA PHE A 28 -4.51 11.99 -5.91
C PHE A 28 -3.22 11.60 -6.66
N ILE A 29 -3.34 11.21 -7.94
CA ILE A 29 -2.19 10.86 -8.78
C ILE A 29 -1.22 12.05 -8.89
N ALA A 30 -1.72 13.25 -9.19
CA ALA A 30 -0.89 14.45 -9.32
C ALA A 30 -0.19 14.81 -8.01
N GLY A 31 -0.91 14.80 -6.89
CA GLY A 31 -0.34 15.05 -5.57
C GLY A 31 0.76 14.05 -5.21
N LEU A 32 0.53 12.77 -5.51
CA LEU A 32 1.54 11.73 -5.27
C LEU A 32 2.79 11.94 -6.16
N ILE A 33 2.63 12.32 -7.42
CA ILE A 33 3.75 12.65 -8.31
C ILE A 33 4.59 13.78 -7.71
N ILE A 34 3.95 14.85 -7.21
CA ILE A 34 4.65 15.98 -6.57
C ILE A 34 5.48 15.49 -5.37
N VAL A 35 4.88 14.68 -4.49
CA VAL A 35 5.58 14.14 -3.31
C VAL A 35 6.75 13.24 -3.71
N LEU A 36 6.56 12.36 -4.68
CA LEU A 36 7.61 11.44 -5.13
C LEU A 36 8.75 12.21 -5.83
N CYS A 37 8.45 13.23 -6.64
CA CYS A 37 9.45 14.10 -7.24
C CYS A 37 10.23 14.86 -6.16
N TYR A 38 9.56 15.38 -5.13
CA TYR A 38 10.21 16.01 -3.99
C TYR A 38 11.19 15.05 -3.30
N CYS A 39 10.75 13.82 -3.00
CA CYS A 39 11.60 12.79 -2.42
C CYS A 39 12.84 12.51 -3.28
N LEU A 40 12.66 12.42 -4.60
CA LEU A 40 13.74 12.15 -5.54
C LEU A 40 14.74 13.30 -5.59
N ILE A 41 14.28 14.54 -5.71
CA ILE A 41 15.13 15.74 -5.72
C ILE A 41 15.94 15.83 -4.43
N HIS A 42 15.26 15.66 -3.29
CA HIS A 42 15.94 15.67 -1.97
C HIS A 42 16.95 14.53 -1.84
N GLY A 43 16.62 13.33 -2.33
CA GLY A 43 17.52 12.18 -2.38
C GLY A 43 18.76 12.47 -3.23
N PHE A 44 18.59 13.06 -4.41
CA PHE A 44 19.72 13.49 -5.26
C PHE A 44 20.58 14.55 -4.58
N ILE A 45 20.00 15.59 -4.02
CA ILE A 45 20.75 16.62 -3.28
C ILE A 45 21.63 15.98 -2.20
N LYS A 46 21.07 15.06 -1.40
CA LYS A 46 21.83 14.34 -0.37
C LYS A 46 22.88 13.38 -0.95
N ALA A 47 22.57 12.74 -2.08
CA ALA A 47 23.53 11.83 -2.73
C ALA A 47 24.79 12.56 -3.22
N PHE A 48 24.68 13.84 -3.58
CA PHE A 48 25.81 14.68 -4.04
C PHE A 48 26.39 15.61 -2.95
N SER A 49 25.85 15.65 -1.74
CA SER A 49 26.27 16.59 -0.67
C SER A 49 27.54 16.20 0.08
N GLY A 50 28.24 15.11 -0.30
CA GLY A 50 29.46 14.64 0.34
C GLY A 50 30.58 14.36 -0.66
N GLU A 51 31.71 13.84 -0.16
CA GLU A 51 32.78 13.36 -1.02
C GLU A 51 32.36 12.11 -1.79
N GLY A 52 31.96 12.29 -3.06
CA GLY A 52 31.51 11.23 -3.95
C GLY A 52 29.99 10.96 -3.91
N PHE A 53 29.51 10.31 -4.98
CA PHE A 53 28.09 9.97 -5.15
C PHE A 53 27.66 8.80 -4.24
N ARG A 54 26.68 9.04 -3.38
CA ARG A 54 26.12 8.06 -2.44
C ARG A 54 24.75 7.60 -2.88
N SER A 55 24.68 6.53 -3.70
CA SER A 55 23.43 5.99 -4.24
C SER A 55 22.43 5.55 -3.19
N GLU A 56 22.83 5.27 -1.97
CA GLU A 56 21.97 4.84 -0.87
C GLU A 56 20.86 5.83 -0.50
N TYR A 57 21.04 7.13 -0.80
CA TYR A 57 20.02 8.16 -0.60
C TYR A 57 18.88 8.09 -1.62
N LEU A 58 19.03 7.32 -2.68
CA LEU A 58 17.99 7.09 -3.70
C LEU A 58 17.16 5.85 -3.44
N PHE A 59 17.31 5.21 -2.27
CA PHE A 59 16.61 3.97 -1.96
C PHE A 59 15.95 3.98 -0.58
N TYR A 60 14.82 3.28 -0.49
CA TYR A 60 14.09 2.94 0.72
C TYR A 60 13.77 4.15 1.62
N THR A 61 14.06 4.03 2.91
CA THR A 61 13.77 5.09 3.91
C THR A 61 14.55 6.37 3.68
N ARG A 62 15.76 6.30 3.10
CA ARG A 62 16.54 7.48 2.78
C ARG A 62 15.93 8.26 1.63
N LEU A 63 15.37 7.59 0.62
CA LEU A 63 14.61 8.24 -0.45
C LEU A 63 13.30 8.80 0.08
N ALA A 64 12.58 8.02 0.90
CA ALA A 64 11.29 8.46 1.44
C ALA A 64 11.39 9.69 2.35
N ASN A 65 12.60 10.01 2.86
CA ASN A 65 12.88 11.14 3.73
C ASN A 65 11.98 11.16 4.98
N GLU A 66 11.10 12.16 5.11
CA GLU A 66 10.13 12.30 6.22
C GLU A 66 8.93 11.35 6.11
N TYR A 67 8.70 10.80 4.92
CA TYR A 67 7.60 9.88 4.66
C TYR A 67 7.99 8.44 4.97
N HIS A 68 7.01 7.61 5.24
CA HIS A 68 7.26 6.19 5.44
C HIS A 68 7.27 5.45 4.08
N ALA A 69 8.38 4.77 3.76
CA ALA A 69 8.57 4.11 2.46
C ALA A 69 7.45 3.13 2.09
N THR A 70 6.96 2.33 3.06
CA THR A 70 5.88 1.37 2.81
C THR A 70 4.56 2.05 2.46
N TYR A 71 4.24 3.21 3.08
CA TYR A 71 3.02 3.95 2.75
C TYR A 71 3.09 4.60 1.37
N LEU A 72 4.23 5.21 1.01
CA LEU A 72 4.44 5.72 -0.34
C LEU A 72 4.33 4.60 -1.37
N SER A 73 4.84 3.40 -1.05
CA SER A 73 4.73 2.23 -1.94
C SER A 73 3.29 1.74 -2.09
N LEU A 74 2.48 1.78 -1.02
CA LEU A 74 1.04 1.49 -1.09
C LEU A 74 0.33 2.48 -2.02
N PHE A 75 0.58 3.78 -1.83
CA PHE A 75 -0.03 4.83 -2.64
C PHE A 75 0.38 4.70 -4.11
N ALA A 76 1.65 4.43 -4.39
CA ALA A 76 2.14 4.18 -5.74
C ALA A 76 1.49 2.94 -6.38
N SER A 77 1.34 1.84 -5.64
CA SER A 77 0.68 0.63 -6.14
C SER A 77 -0.79 0.88 -6.53
N VAL A 78 -1.52 1.66 -5.73
CA VAL A 78 -2.90 2.05 -6.06
C VAL A 78 -2.92 3.07 -7.21
N ALA A 79 -1.94 3.98 -7.29
CA ALA A 79 -1.84 4.93 -8.38
C ALA A 79 -1.57 4.25 -9.74
N ILE A 80 -0.83 3.14 -9.79
CA ILE A 80 -0.68 2.29 -11.00
C ILE A 80 -2.05 1.85 -11.51
N LEU A 81 -2.87 1.29 -10.62
CA LEU A 81 -4.21 0.81 -10.93
C LEU A 81 -5.13 1.95 -11.42
N LEU A 82 -5.14 3.08 -10.70
CA LEU A 82 -5.95 4.23 -11.09
C LEU A 82 -5.48 4.82 -12.43
N SER A 83 -4.17 4.86 -12.68
CA SER A 83 -3.59 5.33 -13.95
C SER A 83 -4.01 4.46 -15.14
N TYR A 84 -4.15 3.15 -14.93
CA TYR A 84 -4.68 2.26 -15.95
C TYR A 84 -6.16 2.53 -16.25
N LYS A 85 -6.98 2.70 -15.22
CA LYS A 85 -8.45 2.84 -15.33
C LYS A 85 -8.90 4.26 -15.72
N ILE A 86 -8.09 5.30 -15.53
CA ILE A 86 -8.49 6.69 -15.77
C ILE A 86 -9.03 6.91 -17.21
N PRO A 87 -10.25 7.46 -17.38
CA PRO A 87 -10.85 7.65 -18.70
C PRO A 87 -10.38 8.98 -19.35
N LEU A 88 -9.13 9.01 -19.82
CA LEU A 88 -8.51 10.21 -20.38
C LEU A 88 -9.17 10.69 -21.67
N THR A 89 -9.73 9.78 -22.47
CA THR A 89 -10.43 10.13 -23.73
C THR A 89 -11.76 10.83 -23.46
N GLU A 90 -12.48 10.40 -22.42
CA GLU A 90 -13.82 10.91 -22.10
C GLU A 90 -13.76 12.22 -21.30
N ASN A 91 -12.91 12.24 -20.26
CA ASN A 91 -12.87 13.34 -19.31
C ASN A 91 -11.94 14.48 -19.73
N PHE A 92 -10.85 14.16 -20.48
CA PHE A 92 -9.78 15.12 -20.81
C PHE A 92 -9.59 15.31 -22.33
N LYS A 93 -10.46 14.71 -23.16
CA LYS A 93 -10.47 14.87 -24.64
C LYS A 93 -9.18 14.45 -25.35
N PHE A 94 -8.35 13.60 -24.72
CA PHE A 94 -7.17 13.01 -25.39
C PHE A 94 -7.61 11.99 -26.43
N ASN A 95 -6.89 11.91 -27.54
CA ASN A 95 -7.12 10.82 -28.48
C ASN A 95 -6.61 9.47 -27.90
N GLN A 96 -7.01 8.35 -28.51
CA GLN A 96 -6.67 7.00 -27.98
C GLN A 96 -5.15 6.77 -27.86
N LYS A 97 -4.36 7.26 -28.81
CA LYS A 97 -2.90 7.12 -28.79
C LYS A 97 -2.28 7.94 -27.66
N GLN A 98 -2.68 9.19 -27.50
CA GLN A 98 -2.24 10.06 -26.40
C GLN A 98 -2.62 9.46 -25.03
N SER A 99 -3.86 9.01 -24.90
CA SER A 99 -4.33 8.35 -23.68
C SER A 99 -3.47 7.14 -23.32
N ALA A 100 -3.14 6.28 -24.30
CA ALA A 100 -2.30 5.10 -24.06
C ALA A 100 -0.87 5.48 -23.62
N ILE A 101 -0.28 6.50 -24.25
CA ILE A 101 1.07 6.98 -23.92
C ILE A 101 1.09 7.57 -22.50
N ILE A 102 0.13 8.43 -22.16
CA ILE A 102 0.05 9.07 -20.83
C ILE A 102 -0.13 8.02 -19.74
N LYS A 103 -1.03 7.05 -19.93
CA LYS A 103 -1.24 5.94 -18.98
C LYS A 103 0.04 5.13 -18.78
N ALA A 104 0.71 4.76 -19.88
CA ALA A 104 1.96 4.03 -19.82
C ALA A 104 3.07 4.82 -19.09
N ALA A 105 3.15 6.13 -19.30
CA ALA A 105 4.12 6.99 -18.62
C ALA A 105 3.85 7.06 -17.10
N PHE A 106 2.59 7.18 -16.68
CA PHE A 106 2.24 7.18 -15.25
C PHE A 106 2.55 5.83 -14.60
N ILE A 107 2.17 4.73 -15.25
CA ILE A 107 2.46 3.37 -14.74
C ILE A 107 3.96 3.20 -14.57
N LEU A 108 4.74 3.51 -15.61
CA LEU A 108 6.21 3.44 -15.57
C LEU A 108 6.80 4.28 -14.44
N PHE A 109 6.33 5.50 -14.28
CA PHE A 109 6.78 6.40 -13.22
C PHE A 109 6.56 5.77 -11.83
N PHE A 110 5.37 5.26 -11.55
CA PHE A 110 5.08 4.63 -10.25
C PHE A 110 5.81 3.30 -10.07
N ASP A 111 5.99 2.50 -11.12
CA ASP A 111 6.79 1.27 -11.07
C ASP A 111 8.22 1.55 -10.64
N VAL A 112 8.86 2.56 -11.26
CA VAL A 112 10.21 2.99 -10.89
C VAL A 112 10.27 3.37 -9.40
N PHE A 113 9.27 4.12 -8.90
CA PHE A 113 9.25 4.49 -7.48
C PHE A 113 8.99 3.32 -6.54
N VAL A 114 8.12 2.38 -6.89
CA VAL A 114 7.93 1.13 -6.10
C VAL A 114 9.25 0.39 -5.96
N ILE A 115 10.03 0.34 -7.03
CA ILE A 115 11.37 -0.27 -7.04
C ILE A 115 12.33 0.50 -6.14
N LEU A 116 12.44 1.81 -6.28
CA LEU A 116 13.33 2.66 -5.49
C LEU A 116 12.97 2.62 -3.99
N LEU A 117 11.68 2.58 -3.67
CA LEU A 117 11.20 2.44 -2.29
C LEU A 117 11.45 1.05 -1.71
N SER A 118 11.84 0.06 -2.53
CA SER A 118 12.33 -1.27 -2.11
C SER A 118 11.43 -1.98 -1.08
N SER A 119 10.11 -1.78 -1.15
CA SER A 119 9.14 -2.43 -0.27
C SER A 119 8.77 -3.82 -0.81
N ARG A 120 9.03 -4.88 -0.04
CA ARG A 120 8.75 -6.28 -0.45
C ARG A 120 7.29 -6.51 -0.77
N ILE A 121 6.40 -6.01 0.10
CA ILE A 121 4.96 -6.16 -0.10
C ILE A 121 4.46 -5.38 -1.32
N ALA A 122 5.06 -4.20 -1.58
CA ALA A 122 4.72 -3.41 -2.76
C ALA A 122 5.09 -4.12 -4.06
N PHE A 123 6.16 -4.91 -4.03
CA PHE A 123 6.55 -5.74 -5.18
C PHE A 123 5.51 -6.81 -5.51
N ILE A 124 5.01 -7.49 -4.47
CA ILE A 124 3.94 -8.48 -4.61
C ILE A 124 2.67 -7.79 -5.12
N ALA A 125 2.32 -6.64 -4.54
CA ALA A 125 1.15 -5.86 -4.93
C ALA A 125 1.25 -5.37 -6.39
N MET A 126 2.40 -4.81 -6.78
CA MET A 126 2.69 -4.37 -8.15
C MET A 126 2.55 -5.54 -9.14
N SER A 127 3.16 -6.69 -8.84
CA SER A 127 3.07 -7.90 -9.68
C SER A 127 1.62 -8.36 -9.84
N LEU A 128 0.83 -8.36 -8.76
CA LEU A 128 -0.58 -8.72 -8.80
C LEU A 128 -1.38 -7.78 -9.70
N VAL A 129 -1.18 -6.46 -9.57
CA VAL A 129 -1.85 -5.46 -10.43
C VAL A 129 -1.51 -5.69 -11.90
N HIS A 130 -0.23 -5.89 -12.21
CA HIS A 130 0.22 -6.11 -13.59
C HIS A 130 -0.36 -7.39 -14.19
N LEU A 131 -0.42 -8.48 -13.41
CA LEU A 131 -1.05 -9.73 -13.86
C LEU A 131 -2.55 -9.56 -14.14
N ILE A 132 -3.27 -8.80 -13.33
CA ILE A 132 -4.69 -8.55 -13.53
C ILE A 132 -4.91 -7.63 -14.74
N ILE A 133 -4.14 -6.56 -14.88
CA ILE A 133 -4.19 -5.69 -16.06
C ILE A 133 -3.89 -6.50 -17.32
N LEU A 134 -2.89 -7.38 -17.26
CA LEU A 134 -2.54 -8.27 -18.37
C LEU A 134 -3.68 -9.20 -18.74
N SER A 135 -4.34 -9.83 -17.75
CA SER A 135 -5.48 -10.71 -18.00
C SER A 135 -6.64 -9.97 -18.69
N GLU A 136 -6.96 -8.74 -18.22
CA GLU A 136 -7.96 -7.89 -18.86
C GLU A 136 -7.59 -7.53 -20.31
N LEU A 137 -6.32 -7.22 -20.56
CA LEU A 137 -5.82 -6.90 -21.90
C LEU A 137 -5.85 -8.11 -22.85
N LEU A 138 -5.53 -9.31 -22.37
CA LEU A 138 -5.55 -10.55 -23.15
C LEU A 138 -6.98 -10.98 -23.51
N LEU A 139 -7.92 -10.81 -22.57
CA LEU A 139 -9.34 -11.11 -22.81
C LEU A 139 -10.01 -10.11 -23.78
N SER A 140 -9.47 -8.91 -23.90
CA SER A 140 -9.94 -7.90 -24.84
C SER A 140 -9.43 -8.18 -26.25
N ARG A 141 -10.32 -8.62 -27.18
CA ARG A 141 -10.01 -9.11 -28.55
C ARG A 141 -9.14 -8.23 -29.46
N THR A 142 -8.75 -7.02 -29.07
CA THR A 142 -8.21 -6.03 -30.02
C THR A 142 -6.74 -5.63 -29.82
N LYS A 143 -5.92 -6.28 -28.93
CA LYS A 143 -4.70 -5.57 -28.50
C LYS A 143 -3.50 -6.46 -28.12
N TYR A 144 -3.25 -7.56 -28.83
CA TYR A 144 -2.11 -8.46 -28.58
C TYR A 144 -0.74 -7.76 -28.52
N ALA A 145 -0.50 -6.77 -29.39
CA ALA A 145 0.75 -6.02 -29.37
C ALA A 145 0.94 -5.17 -28.10
N LYS A 146 -0.15 -4.61 -27.55
CA LYS A 146 -0.11 -3.84 -26.31
C LYS A 146 0.11 -4.74 -25.10
N SER A 147 -0.49 -5.93 -25.10
CA SER A 147 -0.31 -6.93 -24.06
C SER A 147 1.13 -7.47 -24.06
N ALA A 148 1.68 -7.77 -25.23
CA ALA A 148 3.07 -8.21 -25.36
C ALA A 148 4.06 -7.13 -24.84
N PHE A 149 3.85 -5.87 -25.21
CA PHE A 149 4.66 -4.76 -24.71
C PHE A 149 4.58 -4.65 -23.17
N PHE A 150 3.38 -4.78 -22.61
CA PHE A 150 3.18 -4.71 -21.16
C PHE A 150 3.84 -5.88 -20.43
N ILE A 151 3.77 -7.12 -20.98
CA ILE A 151 4.45 -8.31 -20.41
C ILE A 151 5.97 -8.11 -20.45
N ILE A 152 6.51 -7.73 -21.60
CA ILE A 152 7.96 -7.52 -21.78
C ILE A 152 8.44 -6.42 -20.84
N PHE A 153 7.69 -5.33 -20.75
CA PHE A 153 8.02 -4.21 -19.89
C PHE A 153 8.00 -4.62 -18.40
N SER A 154 6.94 -5.30 -17.93
CA SER A 154 6.86 -5.79 -16.55
C SER A 154 7.97 -6.80 -16.23
N ALA A 155 8.29 -7.68 -17.16
CA ALA A 155 9.40 -8.61 -17.01
C ALA A 155 10.77 -7.88 -16.92
N LEU A 156 11.00 -6.85 -17.75
CA LEU A 156 12.21 -6.03 -17.71
C LEU A 156 12.34 -5.28 -16.37
N VAL A 157 11.23 -4.74 -15.87
CA VAL A 157 11.18 -4.07 -14.56
C VAL A 157 11.54 -5.07 -13.45
N VAL A 158 10.96 -6.26 -13.45
CA VAL A 158 11.27 -7.31 -12.48
C VAL A 158 12.75 -7.74 -12.58
N ILE A 159 13.26 -7.98 -13.79
CA ILE A 159 14.67 -8.36 -14.02
C ILE A 159 15.62 -7.24 -13.56
N ALA A 160 15.30 -5.99 -13.87
CA ALA A 160 16.11 -4.84 -13.47
C ALA A 160 16.23 -4.75 -11.94
N THR A 161 15.14 -5.04 -11.21
CA THR A 161 15.17 -5.00 -9.75
C THR A 161 16.03 -6.08 -9.11
N PHE A 162 16.01 -7.29 -9.64
CA PHE A 162 16.87 -8.36 -9.13
C PHE A 162 18.36 -8.09 -9.35
N ASN A 163 18.71 -7.21 -10.32
CA ASN A 163 20.09 -6.85 -10.60
C ASN A 163 20.61 -5.64 -9.81
N VAL A 164 19.76 -4.91 -9.09
CA VAL A 164 20.21 -3.78 -8.27
C VAL A 164 20.91 -4.28 -7.00
N LYS A 165 22.18 -3.91 -6.83
CA LYS A 165 23.05 -4.33 -5.70
C LYS A 165 22.40 -4.10 -4.33
N ASN A 166 21.75 -2.95 -4.14
CA ASN A 166 21.06 -2.59 -2.90
C ASN A 166 19.85 -3.49 -2.61
N TYR A 167 19.23 -4.02 -3.66
CA TYR A 167 18.13 -4.98 -3.55
C TYR A 167 18.66 -6.34 -3.12
N LYS A 168 19.74 -6.84 -3.76
CA LYS A 168 20.40 -8.10 -3.40
C LYS A 168 20.81 -8.10 -1.93
N GLN A 169 21.53 -7.07 -1.47
CA GLN A 169 21.94 -6.98 -0.05
C GLN A 169 20.78 -7.06 0.95
N ARG A 170 19.58 -6.68 0.54
CA ARG A 170 18.38 -6.77 1.39
C ARG A 170 17.79 -8.17 1.46
N TYR A 171 18.01 -9.01 0.45
CA TYR A 171 17.49 -10.36 0.36
C TYR A 171 18.51 -11.42 0.75
N ASP A 172 19.79 -11.24 0.40
CA ASP A 172 20.85 -12.23 0.61
C ASP A 172 21.12 -12.52 2.11
N ASN A 173 20.85 -11.57 3.00
CA ASN A 173 21.09 -11.71 4.44
C ASN A 173 19.84 -12.10 5.25
N ILE A 174 18.81 -12.67 4.63
CA ILE A 174 17.58 -13.05 5.37
C ILE A 174 17.88 -14.18 6.37
N GLY A 175 18.71 -15.14 6.00
CA GLY A 175 19.10 -16.26 6.88
C GLY A 175 19.89 -15.81 8.10
N ASP A 176 20.84 -14.88 7.91
CA ASP A 176 21.70 -14.39 8.98
C ASP A 176 20.96 -13.44 9.95
N ARG A 177 19.88 -12.83 9.50
CA ARG A 177 19.07 -11.87 10.28
C ARG A 177 18.07 -12.52 11.25
N LEU A 178 17.92 -13.82 11.19
CA LEU A 178 17.16 -14.59 12.18
C LEU A 178 17.96 -14.82 13.46
N ASN A 179 19.25 -14.47 13.48
CA ASN A 179 20.10 -14.55 14.66
C ASN A 179 19.70 -13.48 15.67
N ILE A 180 19.33 -13.92 16.85
CA ILE A 180 18.96 -13.09 17.98
C ILE A 180 20.24 -12.67 18.68
N GLU A 181 20.58 -11.37 18.63
CA GLU A 181 21.66 -10.82 19.46
C GLU A 181 21.17 -10.70 20.90
N THR A 182 21.90 -11.29 21.83
CA THR A 182 21.65 -11.14 23.26
C THR A 182 22.67 -10.15 23.84
N ASP A 183 22.18 -9.02 24.33
CA ASP A 183 22.97 -8.05 25.10
C ASP A 183 22.59 -8.23 26.58
N GLY A 184 23.37 -9.04 27.28
CA GLY A 184 23.06 -9.42 28.66
C GLY A 184 21.79 -10.25 28.77
N LYS A 185 20.78 -9.78 29.53
CA LYS A 185 19.47 -10.43 29.69
C LYS A 185 18.46 -10.08 28.62
N LEU A 186 18.66 -8.95 27.89
CA LEU A 186 17.68 -8.46 26.91
C LEU A 186 17.97 -8.99 25.51
N LYS A 187 16.97 -9.59 24.90
CA LYS A 187 17.01 -10.01 23.48
C LYS A 187 16.77 -8.77 22.60
N LYS A 188 17.72 -8.47 21.73
CA LYS A 188 17.62 -7.34 20.81
C LYS A 188 17.34 -7.82 19.40
N TYR A 189 16.19 -7.42 18.85
CA TYR A 189 15.79 -7.69 17.47
C TYR A 189 16.07 -6.45 16.64
N SER A 190 17.15 -6.46 15.85
CA SER A 190 17.64 -5.27 15.15
C SER A 190 16.94 -5.02 13.82
N ASP A 191 16.38 -6.06 13.20
CA ASP A 191 15.77 -5.96 11.86
C ASP A 191 14.26 -6.22 11.86
N SER A 192 13.59 -5.73 10.82
CA SER A 192 12.14 -5.77 10.71
C SER A 192 11.53 -7.17 10.49
N ILE A 193 12.34 -8.18 10.14
CA ILE A 193 11.85 -9.56 9.96
C ILE A 193 11.81 -10.24 11.31
N SER A 194 12.93 -10.20 12.04
CA SER A 194 13.02 -10.80 13.37
C SER A 194 12.01 -10.18 14.34
N GLN A 195 11.79 -8.85 14.25
CA GLN A 195 10.76 -8.16 15.01
C GLN A 195 9.35 -8.71 14.71
N ARG A 196 8.97 -8.82 13.42
CA ARG A 196 7.66 -9.39 13.04
C ARG A 196 7.53 -10.86 13.41
N THR A 197 8.58 -11.64 13.22
CA THR A 197 8.59 -13.07 13.61
C THR A 197 8.31 -13.22 15.09
N PHE A 198 9.01 -12.45 15.94
CA PHE A 198 8.76 -12.44 17.37
C PHE A 198 7.30 -12.06 17.71
N ILE A 199 6.81 -10.97 17.13
CA ILE A 199 5.44 -10.48 17.38
C ILE A 199 4.43 -11.55 16.96
N TYR A 200 4.52 -12.09 15.75
CA TYR A 200 3.54 -13.04 15.21
C TYR A 200 3.53 -14.38 15.96
N THR A 201 4.69 -14.80 16.47
CA THR A 201 4.79 -16.05 17.24
C THR A 201 4.17 -15.90 18.64
N ASN A 202 4.25 -14.71 19.25
CA ASN A 202 3.89 -14.55 20.66
C ASN A 202 2.57 -13.82 20.89
N ILE A 203 2.12 -12.97 19.96
CA ILE A 203 0.97 -12.06 20.15
C ILE A 203 -0.34 -12.79 20.48
N HIS A 204 -0.47 -14.08 20.12
CA HIS A 204 -1.66 -14.88 20.40
C HIS A 204 -1.95 -14.98 21.88
N GLU A 205 -0.92 -15.02 22.75
CA GLU A 205 -1.11 -15.02 24.21
C GLU A 205 -1.77 -13.73 24.70
N LEU A 206 -1.37 -12.58 24.12
CA LEU A 206 -2.00 -11.30 24.44
C LEU A 206 -3.45 -11.27 23.98
N LEU A 207 -3.74 -11.78 22.77
CA LEU A 207 -5.10 -11.84 22.24
C LEU A 207 -6.02 -12.72 23.07
N LEU A 208 -5.52 -13.83 23.63
CA LEU A 208 -6.30 -14.72 24.49
C LEU A 208 -6.67 -14.12 25.85
N ARG A 209 -5.91 -13.12 26.33
CA ARG A 209 -6.22 -12.42 27.60
C ARG A 209 -7.47 -11.51 27.50
N SER A 210 -7.77 -10.94 26.30
CA SER A 210 -8.95 -10.10 26.06
C SER A 210 -9.49 -10.28 24.62
N PRO A 211 -10.11 -11.44 24.31
CA PRO A 211 -10.41 -11.82 22.93
C PRO A 211 -11.57 -11.05 22.30
N PHE A 212 -12.59 -10.65 23.08
CA PHE A 212 -13.84 -10.13 22.52
C PHE A 212 -13.82 -8.61 22.27
N ILE A 213 -13.34 -7.84 23.23
CA ILE A 213 -13.38 -6.37 23.22
C ILE A 213 -12.00 -5.71 23.12
N GLY A 214 -10.92 -6.52 23.25
CA GLY A 214 -9.55 -6.03 23.25
C GLY A 214 -9.22 -5.20 24.49
N TYR A 215 -8.22 -4.31 24.34
CA TYR A 215 -7.70 -3.49 25.45
C TYR A 215 -8.07 -2.01 25.35
N GLY A 216 -8.77 -1.61 24.30
CA GLY A 216 -9.04 -0.20 23.98
C GLY A 216 -7.99 0.40 23.06
N THR A 217 -8.43 1.31 22.18
CA THR A 217 -7.54 1.96 21.21
C THR A 217 -6.51 2.89 21.87
N GLY A 218 -6.83 3.44 23.04
CA GLY A 218 -5.94 4.30 23.82
C GLY A 218 -4.80 3.52 24.47
N ASP A 219 -5.08 2.34 24.98
CA ASP A 219 -4.18 1.56 25.84
C ASP A 219 -3.34 0.54 25.04
N THR A 220 -3.66 0.33 23.76
CA THR A 220 -3.00 -0.67 22.89
C THR A 220 -1.48 -0.52 22.88
N ARG A 221 -0.98 0.73 22.91
CA ARG A 221 0.45 1.01 22.94
C ARG A 221 1.11 0.48 24.20
N ASP A 222 0.57 0.84 25.35
CA ASP A 222 1.14 0.48 26.65
C ASP A 222 1.04 -1.03 26.88
N VAL A 223 -0.05 -1.64 26.44
CA VAL A 223 -0.28 -3.09 26.51
C VAL A 223 0.77 -3.84 25.68
N LEU A 224 1.06 -3.42 24.45
CA LEU A 224 2.07 -4.04 23.62
C LEU A 224 3.48 -3.84 24.19
N GLU A 225 3.80 -2.65 24.69
CA GLU A 225 5.08 -2.35 25.30
C GLU A 225 5.32 -3.20 26.56
N ASN A 226 4.33 -3.31 27.44
CA ASN A 226 4.39 -4.17 28.62
C ASN A 226 4.54 -5.65 28.24
N PHE A 227 3.80 -6.11 27.21
CA PHE A 227 3.92 -7.46 26.69
C PHE A 227 5.31 -7.80 26.17
N TYR A 228 6.00 -6.86 25.54
CA TYR A 228 7.40 -7.04 25.09
C TYR A 228 8.37 -7.05 26.28
N ASN A 229 8.16 -6.16 27.25
CA ASN A 229 8.98 -6.09 28.46
C ASN A 229 8.85 -7.35 29.33
N GLU A 230 7.66 -7.94 29.45
CA GLU A 230 7.41 -9.22 30.15
C GLU A 230 8.27 -10.38 29.60
N ARG A 231 8.78 -10.25 28.37
CA ARG A 231 9.57 -11.27 27.65
C ARG A 231 11.05 -10.92 27.51
N ASP A 232 11.49 -9.93 28.27
CA ASP A 232 12.85 -9.42 28.20
C ASP A 232 13.25 -8.99 26.76
N VAL A 233 12.30 -8.40 25.99
CA VAL A 233 12.55 -7.93 24.64
C VAL A 233 12.48 -6.41 24.58
N SER A 234 13.56 -5.80 24.09
CA SER A 234 13.59 -4.37 23.81
C SER A 234 13.78 -4.13 22.31
N PHE A 235 12.92 -3.31 21.75
CA PHE A 235 13.06 -2.85 20.37
C PHE A 235 13.68 -1.44 20.26
N GLY A 236 14.03 -0.82 21.40
CA GLY A 236 14.58 0.55 21.45
C GLY A 236 13.60 1.63 21.02
N ARG A 237 12.37 1.26 20.65
CA ARG A 237 11.27 2.14 20.26
C ARG A 237 9.96 1.39 20.37
N TYR A 238 8.85 2.14 20.49
CA TYR A 238 7.51 1.55 20.39
C TYR A 238 7.32 0.84 19.03
N LEU A 239 6.87 -0.40 19.09
CA LEU A 239 6.45 -1.18 17.92
C LEU A 239 4.98 -1.57 18.07
N ASN A 240 4.21 -1.28 17.02
CA ASN A 240 2.87 -1.83 16.85
C ASN A 240 2.95 -3.30 16.36
N ALA A 241 1.80 -3.94 16.16
CA ALA A 241 1.76 -5.35 15.76
C ALA A 241 2.28 -5.62 14.32
N HIS A 242 2.66 -4.60 13.54
CA HIS A 242 3.05 -4.71 12.12
C HIS A 242 2.08 -5.52 11.25
N ASN A 243 0.82 -5.56 11.66
CA ASN A 243 -0.28 -6.20 10.98
C ASN A 243 -1.56 -5.54 11.48
N GLN A 244 -2.30 -4.90 10.59
CA GLN A 244 -3.50 -4.16 10.97
C GLN A 244 -4.59 -5.05 11.57
N PHE A 245 -4.72 -6.29 11.09
CA PHE A 245 -5.73 -7.22 11.61
C PHE A 245 -5.42 -7.59 13.06
N LEU A 246 -4.16 -7.92 13.36
CA LEU A 246 -3.69 -8.19 14.73
C LEU A 246 -3.80 -6.94 15.60
N GLN A 247 -3.38 -5.78 15.10
CA GLN A 247 -3.48 -4.50 15.81
C GLN A 247 -4.93 -4.19 16.18
N THR A 248 -5.86 -4.37 15.24
CA THR A 248 -7.29 -4.18 15.49
C THR A 248 -7.82 -5.16 16.53
N THR A 249 -7.37 -6.42 16.50
CA THR A 249 -7.79 -7.43 17.49
C THR A 249 -7.24 -7.10 18.88
N VAL A 250 -6.02 -6.61 19.01
CA VAL A 250 -5.50 -6.14 20.31
C VAL A 250 -6.32 -4.93 20.80
N ALA A 251 -6.63 -4.00 19.91
CA ALA A 251 -7.33 -2.76 20.29
C ALA A 251 -8.81 -2.97 20.62
N ILE A 252 -9.55 -3.73 19.80
CA ILE A 252 -11.02 -3.78 19.82
C ILE A 252 -11.55 -5.23 19.86
N GLY A 253 -10.67 -6.21 19.99
CA GLY A 253 -11.02 -7.63 20.04
C GLY A 253 -11.50 -8.19 18.69
N VAL A 254 -12.04 -9.40 18.74
CA VAL A 254 -12.59 -10.12 17.57
C VAL A 254 -13.75 -9.37 16.93
N LEU A 255 -14.51 -8.58 17.69
CA LEU A 255 -15.61 -7.77 17.14
C LEU A 255 -15.08 -6.69 16.21
N GLY A 256 -14.00 -6.00 16.59
CA GLY A 256 -13.35 -5.01 15.73
C GLY A 256 -12.73 -5.64 14.47
N LEU A 257 -12.11 -6.82 14.63
CA LEU A 257 -11.60 -7.60 13.51
C LEU A 257 -12.73 -8.00 12.54
N ALA A 258 -13.85 -8.49 13.04
CA ALA A 258 -15.00 -8.86 12.23
C ALA A 258 -15.56 -7.65 11.44
N CYS A 259 -15.66 -6.49 12.07
CA CYS A 259 -16.06 -5.26 11.38
C CYS A 259 -15.06 -4.87 10.29
N LEU A 260 -13.75 -4.93 10.55
CA LEU A 260 -12.73 -4.61 9.55
C LEU A 260 -12.80 -5.57 8.36
N VAL A 261 -12.90 -6.88 8.63
CA VAL A 261 -13.02 -7.90 7.58
C VAL A 261 -14.32 -7.73 6.78
N ALA A 262 -15.44 -7.44 7.46
CA ALA A 262 -16.72 -7.18 6.80
C ALA A 262 -16.63 -6.01 5.80
N VAL A 263 -15.91 -4.94 6.11
CA VAL A 263 -15.67 -3.83 5.17
C VAL A 263 -14.98 -4.34 3.90
N PHE A 264 -13.90 -5.12 4.02
CA PHE A 264 -13.20 -5.67 2.85
C PHE A 264 -14.08 -6.61 2.04
N VAL A 265 -14.82 -7.51 2.71
CA VAL A 265 -15.73 -8.45 2.07
C VAL A 265 -16.86 -7.73 1.31
N CYS A 266 -17.47 -6.73 1.93
CA CYS A 266 -18.53 -5.95 1.28
C CYS A 266 -18.04 -5.26 0.01
N PHE A 267 -16.85 -4.63 0.03
CA PHE A 267 -16.27 -4.01 -1.16
C PHE A 267 -15.88 -5.04 -2.21
N ALA A 268 -15.27 -6.16 -1.79
CA ALA A 268 -14.87 -7.22 -2.70
C ALA A 268 -16.08 -7.83 -3.43
N LEU A 269 -17.13 -8.18 -2.71
CA LEU A 269 -18.37 -8.72 -3.30
C LEU A 269 -19.02 -7.72 -4.26
N ARG A 270 -19.03 -6.43 -3.90
CA ARG A 270 -19.62 -5.39 -4.73
C ARG A 270 -18.88 -5.21 -6.05
N LEU A 271 -17.54 -5.22 -6.02
CA LEU A 271 -16.72 -5.11 -7.23
C LEU A 271 -16.71 -6.39 -8.05
N TRP A 272 -16.78 -7.55 -7.39
CA TRP A 272 -16.94 -8.85 -8.04
C TRP A 272 -18.23 -8.92 -8.85
N ASN A 273 -19.35 -8.53 -8.26
CA ASN A 273 -20.66 -8.51 -8.93
C ASN A 273 -20.72 -7.53 -10.13
N LYS A 274 -19.80 -6.56 -10.17
CA LYS A 274 -19.65 -5.63 -11.31
C LYS A 274 -18.62 -6.09 -12.34
N ASN A 275 -17.99 -7.24 -12.13
CA ASN A 275 -16.90 -7.75 -12.96
C ASN A 275 -15.72 -6.75 -13.12
N ASP A 276 -15.52 -5.83 -12.16
CA ASP A 276 -14.40 -4.91 -12.20
C ASP A 276 -13.21 -5.45 -11.37
N TYR A 277 -12.54 -6.44 -11.95
CA TYR A 277 -11.41 -7.14 -11.31
C TYR A 277 -10.20 -6.23 -11.08
N VAL A 278 -10.05 -5.18 -11.88
CA VAL A 278 -8.95 -4.21 -11.68
C VAL A 278 -9.21 -3.37 -10.43
N LEU A 279 -10.41 -2.84 -10.24
CA LEU A 279 -10.74 -2.13 -9.00
C LEU A 279 -10.77 -3.08 -7.79
N LEU A 280 -11.19 -4.34 -7.99
CA LEU A 280 -11.11 -5.38 -6.95
C LEU A 280 -9.66 -5.60 -6.47
N SER A 281 -8.70 -5.56 -7.40
CA SER A 281 -7.28 -5.66 -7.01
C SER A 281 -6.81 -4.51 -6.11
N GLY A 282 -7.43 -3.34 -6.20
CA GLY A 282 -7.15 -2.21 -5.29
C GLY A 282 -7.51 -2.52 -3.84
N ILE A 283 -8.63 -3.20 -3.61
CA ILE A 283 -9.02 -3.69 -2.28
C ILE A 283 -8.03 -4.75 -1.79
N ALA A 284 -7.64 -5.68 -2.67
CA ALA A 284 -6.66 -6.72 -2.33
C ALA A 284 -5.28 -6.12 -1.99
N ILE A 285 -4.83 -5.09 -2.70
CA ILE A 285 -3.58 -4.37 -2.39
C ILE A 285 -3.64 -3.78 -0.99
N ILE A 286 -4.71 -3.05 -0.65
CA ILE A 286 -4.85 -2.45 0.69
C ILE A 286 -4.81 -3.54 1.75
N ALA A 287 -5.52 -4.66 1.55
CA ALA A 287 -5.50 -5.80 2.48
C ALA A 287 -4.10 -6.41 2.62
N LEU A 288 -3.37 -6.61 1.52
CA LEU A 288 -1.98 -7.12 1.53
C LEU A 288 -1.05 -6.22 2.35
N PHE A 289 -1.14 -4.90 2.18
CA PHE A 289 -0.33 -3.98 2.99
C PHE A 289 -0.74 -4.02 4.46
N MET A 290 -2.02 -4.15 4.77
CA MET A 290 -2.52 -4.30 6.14
C MET A 290 -2.06 -5.60 6.82
N MET A 291 -1.70 -6.63 6.06
CA MET A 291 -1.10 -7.86 6.63
C MET A 291 0.36 -7.66 7.09
N THR A 292 1.03 -6.61 6.61
CA THR A 292 2.46 -6.38 6.91
C THR A 292 2.74 -5.07 7.63
N GLU A 293 1.73 -4.20 7.72
CA GLU A 293 1.82 -2.91 8.41
C GLU A 293 0.50 -2.57 9.11
N SER A 294 0.58 -1.91 10.26
CA SER A 294 -0.59 -1.37 10.96
C SER A 294 -0.99 -0.03 10.32
N VAL A 295 -1.61 -0.12 9.13
CA VAL A 295 -1.85 1.03 8.23
C VAL A 295 -2.70 2.11 8.90
N LEU A 296 -3.66 1.73 9.74
CA LEU A 296 -4.58 2.65 10.42
C LEU A 296 -4.01 3.29 11.69
N GLU A 297 -2.78 2.94 12.09
CA GLU A 297 -2.08 3.57 13.22
C GLU A 297 -1.43 4.92 12.86
N ARG A 298 -1.33 5.24 11.57
CA ARG A 298 -0.73 6.48 11.09
C ARG A 298 -1.73 7.32 10.31
N GLN A 299 -1.68 8.65 10.49
CA GLN A 299 -2.58 9.60 9.81
C GLN A 299 -2.58 9.39 8.28
N ALA A 300 -1.41 9.22 7.65
CA ALA A 300 -1.30 9.01 6.22
C ALA A 300 -2.11 7.78 5.75
N GLY A 301 -2.03 6.65 6.48
CA GLY A 301 -2.79 5.45 6.18
C GLY A 301 -4.29 5.62 6.42
N VAL A 302 -4.67 6.29 7.51
CA VAL A 302 -6.07 6.60 7.84
C VAL A 302 -6.71 7.45 6.75
N HIS A 303 -6.06 8.55 6.35
CA HIS A 303 -6.60 9.43 5.30
C HIS A 303 -6.69 8.71 3.96
N PHE A 304 -5.65 7.95 3.60
CA PHE A 304 -5.64 7.18 2.37
C PHE A 304 -6.76 6.13 2.33
N CYS A 305 -6.90 5.30 3.38
CA CYS A 305 -7.96 4.29 3.44
C CYS A 305 -9.35 4.91 3.43
N SER A 306 -9.55 6.01 4.17
CA SER A 306 -10.81 6.74 4.16
C SER A 306 -11.16 7.27 2.77
N PHE A 307 -10.20 7.89 2.08
CA PHE A 307 -10.37 8.33 0.70
C PHE A 307 -10.67 7.15 -0.24
N ALA A 308 -9.85 6.10 -0.21
CA ALA A 308 -9.96 4.96 -1.09
C ALA A 308 -11.32 4.26 -0.94
N PHE A 309 -11.75 3.95 0.28
CA PHE A 309 -13.03 3.29 0.52
C PHE A 309 -14.23 4.18 0.13
N CYS A 310 -14.18 5.47 0.43
CA CYS A 310 -15.22 6.41 -0.01
C CYS A 310 -15.28 6.47 -1.55
N TRP A 311 -14.14 6.54 -2.21
CA TRP A 311 -14.05 6.57 -3.66
C TRP A 311 -14.55 5.26 -4.31
N PHE A 312 -14.11 4.09 -3.79
CA PHE A 312 -14.61 2.79 -4.25
C PHE A 312 -16.11 2.66 -4.06
N TYR A 313 -16.64 3.12 -2.93
CA TYR A 313 -18.08 3.14 -2.69
C TYR A 313 -18.81 3.97 -3.74
N ALA A 314 -18.38 5.22 -3.96
CA ALA A 314 -19.04 6.14 -4.87
C ALA A 314 -19.03 5.65 -6.32
N ILE A 315 -17.88 5.14 -6.81
CA ILE A 315 -17.78 4.67 -8.19
C ILE A 315 -18.61 3.42 -8.44
N THR A 316 -18.81 2.59 -7.42
CA THR A 316 -19.64 1.39 -7.52
C THR A 316 -21.12 1.65 -7.35
N CYS A 317 -21.55 2.71 -6.67
CA CYS A 317 -22.97 3.01 -6.47
C CYS A 317 -23.70 3.49 -7.72
N LYS A 318 -23.01 4.12 -8.67
CA LYS A 318 -23.66 4.82 -9.81
C LYS A 318 -23.96 3.97 -11.03
N ASP A 319 -23.45 2.75 -11.10
CA ASP A 319 -23.77 1.87 -12.24
C ASP A 319 -25.17 1.27 -12.16
N ASN A 320 -25.85 1.34 -11.01
CA ASN A 320 -27.19 0.76 -10.82
C ASN A 320 -28.33 1.66 -11.33
N LYS A 321 -28.08 2.84 -11.90
CA LYS A 321 -29.13 3.74 -12.42
C LYS A 321 -29.41 3.61 -13.92
N LYS A 322 -28.88 2.59 -14.60
CA LYS A 322 -29.17 2.32 -16.01
C LYS A 322 -30.19 1.21 -16.23
N GLU A 323 -30.77 0.66 -15.16
CA GLU A 323 -31.75 -0.43 -15.24
C GLU A 323 -33.20 -0.02 -14.85
N ASP A 324 -33.49 1.31 -14.66
CA ASP A 324 -34.83 1.83 -14.44
C ASP A 324 -35.27 2.78 -15.58
#